data_0a55c132c429a78d6985ecee145edfce
#
_entry.id   0a55c132c429a78d6985ecee145edfce
#
_cell.length_a   1.000
_cell.length_b   1.000
_cell.length_c   1.000
_cell.angle_alpha   90.00
_cell.angle_beta   90.00
_cell.angle_gamma   90.00
#
_symmetry.space_group_name_H-M   'P 1'
#
loop_
_entity.id
_entity.type
_entity.pdbx_description
1 polymer ?
#
loop_
_entity_poly.entity_id
_entity_poly.type
_entity_poly.pdbx_seq_one_letter_code
_entity_poly.pdbx_strand_id
1 'polypeptide(L)'
;ITGYLSTAGGSTAEETAGNEEDAAGNEEDAAGNEGDITGNEEDEDAGQNEETAETVRAYGFELSDQSGNIHTLEQYEGKVIFLNFWATWCGPCRNEMPEIQKLYEEYAAQGEDAEVAILGVAGPGMGGEGSAEDITAFMEENSYTYPVLMDETGEMFSYYGISAFPTTFMIDREGNVFGYVSGQLTEDIMRSIIDQTLAAN
;
A
#
# COMPACT_ATOMS: atom_id res chain seq x y z
N ILE A 1 10.66 -3.10 2.85
CA ILE A 1 9.21 -2.92 3.03
C ILE A 1 8.54 -4.20 2.54
N THR A 2 8.24 -5.11 3.45
CA THR A 2 7.64 -6.41 3.14
C THR A 2 6.24 -6.47 3.71
N GLY A 3 5.28 -5.86 3.05
CA GLY A 3 3.89 -5.99 3.44
C GLY A 3 2.99 -5.61 2.28
N TYR A 4 2.61 -6.59 1.45
CA TYR A 4 1.54 -6.41 0.47
C TYR A 4 0.21 -6.66 1.17
N LEU A 5 -0.66 -5.65 1.22
CA LEU A 5 -2.01 -5.79 1.77
C LEU A 5 -2.83 -6.78 0.93
N SER A 6 -3.43 -7.77 1.59
CA SER A 6 -4.27 -8.75 0.92
C SER A 6 -5.57 -8.10 0.46
N THR A 7 -5.77 -8.00 -0.85
CA THR A 7 -7.06 -7.63 -1.44
C THR A 7 -7.93 -8.88 -1.53
N ALA A 8 -8.64 -9.22 -0.46
CA ALA A 8 -9.61 -10.32 -0.48
C ALA A 8 -10.88 -9.91 -1.24
N GLY A 9 -10.83 -10.04 -2.55
CA GLY A 9 -12.00 -9.88 -3.42
C GLY A 9 -11.98 -10.97 -4.47
N GLY A 10 -12.71 -12.06 -4.22
CA GLY A 10 -12.79 -13.21 -5.11
C GLY A 10 -13.41 -12.88 -6.44
N SER A 11 -12.77 -13.32 -7.51
CA SER A 11 -13.42 -13.59 -8.78
C SER A 11 -12.96 -14.96 -9.27
N THR A 12 -13.85 -15.93 -9.15
CA THR A 12 -13.77 -17.20 -9.87
C THR A 12 -14.06 -16.95 -11.35
N ALA A 13 -13.10 -17.19 -12.20
CA ALA A 13 -13.36 -17.47 -13.60
C ALA A 13 -12.66 -18.78 -13.96
N GLU A 14 -13.51 -19.82 -14.13
CA GLU A 14 -13.13 -21.03 -14.83
C GLU A 14 -12.86 -20.69 -16.30
N GLU A 15 -11.74 -21.16 -16.81
CA GLU A 15 -11.64 -21.43 -18.24
C GLU A 15 -10.85 -22.73 -18.47
N THR A 16 -11.59 -23.69 -18.99
CA THR A 16 -11.17 -25.00 -19.46
C THR A 16 -10.65 -24.90 -20.89
N ALA A 17 -9.53 -25.58 -21.19
CA ALA A 17 -9.19 -26.30 -22.42
C ALA A 17 -7.66 -26.50 -22.44
N GLY A 18 -7.06 -27.64 -22.32
CA GLY A 18 -7.19 -28.80 -23.19
C GLY A 18 -6.17 -28.71 -24.31
N ASN A 19 -5.00 -29.33 -24.16
CA ASN A 19 -4.40 -30.10 -25.25
C ASN A 19 -3.33 -31.06 -24.74
N GLU A 20 -3.45 -32.28 -25.25
CA GLU A 20 -2.67 -33.48 -24.97
C GLU A 20 -1.40 -33.54 -25.85
N GLU A 21 -0.54 -34.53 -25.46
CA GLU A 21 0.51 -35.25 -26.23
C GLU A 21 1.89 -34.58 -26.25
N ASP A 22 3.02 -35.26 -26.01
CA ASP A 22 3.43 -36.68 -26.15
C ASP A 22 4.68 -37.00 -25.34
N ALA A 23 4.74 -38.24 -24.91
CA ALA A 23 5.66 -39.25 -24.54
C ALA A 23 7.22 -39.16 -24.78
N ALA A 24 7.90 -39.81 -23.88
CA ALA A 24 9.07 -40.73 -23.92
C ALA A 24 10.10 -40.31 -22.85
N GLY A 25 10.35 -41.01 -21.78
CA GLY A 25 10.84 -42.38 -21.64
C GLY A 25 12.35 -42.35 -21.50
N ASN A 26 12.89 -42.52 -20.30
CA ASN A 26 14.10 -43.30 -20.10
C ASN A 26 14.22 -43.76 -18.63
N GLU A 27 14.28 -45.08 -18.49
CA GLU A 27 14.54 -45.83 -17.26
C GLU A 27 16.05 -46.04 -17.08
N GLU A 28 16.36 -46.56 -15.88
CA GLU A 28 17.62 -47.20 -15.42
C GLU A 28 18.61 -46.28 -14.69
N ASP A 29 19.18 -46.58 -13.54
CA ASP A 29 19.32 -47.87 -12.82
C ASP A 29 19.72 -47.65 -11.36
N ALA A 30 19.51 -48.68 -10.56
CA ALA A 30 19.72 -48.88 -9.15
C ALA A 30 21.16 -48.68 -8.65
N ALA A 31 21.32 -48.38 -7.37
CA ALA A 31 22.09 -49.20 -6.43
C ALA A 31 22.11 -48.58 -5.03
N GLY A 32 21.72 -49.38 -4.07
CA GLY A 32 21.63 -49.16 -2.66
C GLY A 32 22.94 -48.85 -1.93
N ASN A 33 22.76 -48.26 -0.80
CA ASN A 33 23.67 -48.43 0.34
C ASN A 33 22.87 -48.39 1.64
N GLU A 34 22.77 -49.53 2.28
CA GLU A 34 22.32 -49.66 3.64
C GLU A 34 23.47 -49.22 4.58
N GLY A 35 23.13 -48.34 5.49
CA GLY A 35 24.02 -47.91 6.56
C GLY A 35 23.17 -47.56 7.78
N ASP A 36 22.94 -48.60 8.60
CA ASP A 36 22.53 -48.56 9.98
C ASP A 36 23.44 -47.68 10.81
N ILE A 37 22.84 -46.76 11.64
CA ILE A 37 23.34 -46.47 12.99
C ILE A 37 22.26 -45.70 13.81
N THR A 38 21.75 -46.37 14.80
CA THR A 38 21.44 -46.01 16.20
C THR A 38 21.33 -44.53 16.57
N GLY A 39 20.19 -44.25 17.14
CA GLY A 39 19.74 -43.38 18.22
C GLY A 39 20.62 -42.26 18.73
N ASN A 40 20.05 -41.11 18.73
CA ASN A 40 20.16 -40.22 19.88
C ASN A 40 18.84 -39.45 19.99
N GLU A 41 18.08 -39.76 21.00
CA GLU A 41 17.04 -38.91 21.55
C GLU A 41 17.78 -37.78 22.29
N GLU A 42 17.34 -36.54 22.05
CA GLU A 42 17.17 -35.49 23.08
C GLU A 42 17.20 -34.11 22.43
N ASP A 43 16.21 -33.38 22.90
CA ASP A 43 15.98 -31.94 22.86
C ASP A 43 15.14 -31.40 21.71
N GLU A 44 13.83 -31.54 21.90
CA GLU A 44 12.84 -30.61 21.39
C GLU A 44 13.02 -29.23 22.07
N ASP A 45 13.94 -28.40 21.60
CA ASP A 45 13.85 -26.96 21.77
C ASP A 45 13.06 -26.40 20.56
N ALA A 46 11.74 -26.44 20.72
CA ALA A 46 10.86 -25.65 19.87
C ALA A 46 11.08 -24.18 20.20
N GLY A 47 12.21 -23.66 19.74
CA GLY A 47 12.46 -22.23 19.65
C GLY A 47 11.39 -21.64 18.73
N GLN A 48 10.30 -21.14 19.32
CA GLN A 48 9.39 -20.23 18.64
C GLN A 48 10.24 -19.03 18.21
N ASN A 49 10.70 -19.08 16.98
CA ASN A 49 11.22 -17.91 16.31
C ASN A 49 9.99 -17.03 16.04
N GLU A 50 9.58 -16.24 17.02
CA GLU A 50 8.75 -15.07 16.79
C GLU A 50 9.63 -14.16 15.90
N GLU A 51 9.46 -14.33 14.61
CA GLU A 51 9.93 -13.37 13.62
C GLU A 51 9.18 -12.06 13.94
N THR A 52 9.79 -11.25 14.80
CA THR A 52 9.32 -9.90 15.06
C THR A 52 9.43 -9.19 13.71
N ALA A 53 8.29 -9.06 13.02
CA ALA A 53 8.23 -8.26 11.81
C ALA A 53 8.82 -6.88 12.17
N GLU A 54 9.96 -6.55 11.55
CA GLU A 54 10.56 -5.23 11.74
C GLU A 54 9.55 -4.18 11.31
N THR A 55 9.02 -3.43 12.27
CA THR A 55 8.10 -2.33 11.99
C THR A 55 8.86 -1.22 11.30
N VAL A 56 8.44 -0.85 10.10
CA VAL A 56 9.04 0.23 9.33
C VAL A 56 8.30 1.51 9.66
N ARG A 57 8.99 2.48 10.25
CA ARG A 57 8.42 3.81 10.51
C ARG A 57 8.03 4.50 9.21
N ALA A 58 6.92 5.22 9.21
CA ALA A 58 6.57 6.11 8.13
C ALA A 58 7.55 7.29 8.05
N TYR A 59 7.72 7.85 6.85
CA TYR A 59 8.56 9.02 6.64
C TYR A 59 7.99 10.23 7.38
N GLY A 60 8.81 10.88 8.20
CA GLY A 60 8.45 12.13 8.85
C GLY A 60 8.52 13.28 7.84
N PHE A 61 7.38 13.83 7.47
CA PHE A 61 7.28 14.92 6.50
C PHE A 61 6.80 16.23 7.14
N GLU A 62 7.16 17.34 6.51
CA GLU A 62 6.56 18.66 6.71
C GLU A 62 6.34 19.27 5.32
N LEU A 63 5.10 19.18 4.82
CA LEU A 63 4.74 19.57 3.45
C LEU A 63 3.49 20.43 3.45
N SER A 64 3.39 21.34 2.47
CA SER A 64 2.16 22.10 2.22
C SER A 64 1.19 21.29 1.36
N ASP A 65 -0.10 21.49 1.59
CA ASP A 65 -1.16 21.04 0.68
C ASP A 65 -1.44 22.08 -0.41
N GLN A 66 -2.39 21.77 -1.30
CA GLN A 66 -2.86 22.64 -2.38
C GLN A 66 -3.48 23.96 -1.89
N SER A 67 -3.83 24.06 -0.60
CA SER A 67 -4.39 25.26 0.02
C SER A 67 -3.35 26.06 0.82
N GLY A 68 -2.09 25.56 0.88
CA GLY A 68 -1.00 26.15 1.63
C GLY A 68 -0.99 25.82 3.12
N ASN A 69 -1.81 24.87 3.58
CA ASN A 69 -1.73 24.40 4.96
C ASN A 69 -0.53 23.46 5.10
N ILE A 70 0.20 23.60 6.21
CA ILE A 70 1.32 22.71 6.51
C ILE A 70 0.80 21.46 7.20
N HIS A 71 1.23 20.30 6.72
CA HIS A 71 0.96 18.99 7.27
C HIS A 71 2.25 18.33 7.73
N THR A 72 2.25 17.74 8.91
CA THR A 72 3.35 16.92 9.43
C THR A 72 2.82 15.55 9.83
N LEU A 73 3.69 14.53 9.86
CA LEU A 73 3.29 13.19 10.28
C LEU A 73 2.74 13.18 11.70
N GLU A 74 3.31 14.00 12.60
CA GLU A 74 2.94 14.09 14.01
C GLU A 74 1.50 14.60 14.22
N GLN A 75 0.97 15.41 13.30
CA GLN A 75 -0.42 15.90 13.37
C GLN A 75 -1.45 14.76 13.21
N TYR A 76 -1.03 13.63 12.69
CA TYR A 76 -1.84 12.44 12.46
C TYR A 76 -1.58 11.32 13.47
N GLU A 77 -0.79 11.57 14.51
CA GLU A 77 -0.54 10.58 15.56
C GLU A 77 -1.86 10.11 16.18
N GLY A 78 -2.00 8.80 16.36
CA GLY A 78 -3.23 8.18 16.83
C GLY A 78 -4.29 7.93 15.75
N LYS A 79 -4.05 8.33 14.51
CA LYS A 79 -4.93 8.07 13.36
C LYS A 79 -4.30 7.09 12.40
N VAL A 80 -5.12 6.31 11.73
CA VAL A 80 -4.71 5.57 10.53
C VAL A 80 -4.62 6.55 9.35
N ILE A 81 -3.56 6.47 8.55
CA ILE A 81 -3.38 7.32 7.36
C ILE A 81 -3.50 6.46 6.10
N PHE A 82 -4.43 6.83 5.23
CA PHE A 82 -4.50 6.40 3.84
C PHE A 82 -3.68 7.39 3.01
N LEU A 83 -2.48 7.00 2.57
CA LEU A 83 -1.50 7.85 1.88
C LEU A 83 -1.37 7.42 0.43
N ASN A 84 -1.97 8.18 -0.50
CA ASN A 84 -2.06 7.84 -1.92
C ASN A 84 -1.11 8.67 -2.77
N PHE A 85 -0.16 8.02 -3.46
CA PHE A 85 0.77 8.63 -4.40
C PHE A 85 0.20 8.59 -5.81
N TRP A 86 0.13 9.75 -6.47
CA TRP A 86 -0.55 9.92 -7.75
C TRP A 86 0.06 11.02 -8.62
N ALA A 87 -0.45 11.17 -9.86
CA ALA A 87 -0.10 12.27 -10.76
C ALA A 87 -1.32 12.68 -11.60
N THR A 88 -1.38 13.94 -12.04
CA THR A 88 -2.50 14.48 -12.82
C THR A 88 -2.69 13.79 -14.17
N TRP A 89 -1.61 13.35 -14.80
CA TRP A 89 -1.62 12.62 -16.07
C TRP A 89 -1.88 11.12 -15.94
N CYS A 90 -1.95 10.58 -14.71
CA CYS A 90 -2.17 9.16 -14.46
C CYS A 90 -3.64 8.80 -14.62
N GLY A 91 -4.01 8.09 -15.68
CA GLY A 91 -5.40 7.68 -15.95
C GLY A 91 -6.02 6.83 -14.84
N PRO A 92 -5.38 5.74 -14.37
CA PRO A 92 -5.88 4.94 -13.26
C PRO A 92 -6.06 5.73 -11.96
N CYS A 93 -5.15 6.70 -11.68
CA CYS A 93 -5.29 7.58 -10.50
C CYS A 93 -6.58 8.41 -10.59
N ARG A 94 -6.83 9.03 -11.74
CA ARG A 94 -8.02 9.84 -11.97
C ARG A 94 -9.32 9.05 -11.83
N ASN A 95 -9.27 7.75 -12.12
CA ASN A 95 -10.44 6.88 -11.99
C ASN A 95 -10.80 6.57 -10.52
N GLU A 96 -9.81 6.54 -9.60
CA GLU A 96 -10.05 6.25 -8.19
C GLU A 96 -10.29 7.51 -7.34
N MET A 97 -9.86 8.70 -7.80
CA MET A 97 -9.98 9.95 -7.03
C MET A 97 -11.42 10.29 -6.58
N PRO A 98 -12.49 10.04 -7.37
CA PRO A 98 -13.85 10.25 -6.89
C PRO A 98 -14.19 9.41 -5.65
N GLU A 99 -13.67 8.19 -5.56
CA GLU A 99 -13.89 7.30 -4.41
C GLU A 99 -13.05 7.76 -3.21
N ILE A 100 -11.82 8.23 -3.44
CA ILE A 100 -10.98 8.84 -2.40
C ILE A 100 -11.68 10.08 -1.82
N GLN A 101 -12.29 10.93 -2.67
CA GLN A 101 -13.04 12.10 -2.21
C GLN A 101 -14.21 11.72 -1.32
N LYS A 102 -14.98 10.69 -1.67
CA LYS A 102 -16.08 10.20 -0.82
C LYS A 102 -15.60 9.74 0.55
N LEU A 103 -14.52 8.95 0.59
CA LEU A 103 -13.92 8.51 1.85
C LEU A 103 -13.45 9.70 2.68
N TYR A 104 -12.79 10.67 2.06
CA TYR A 104 -12.38 11.88 2.74
C TYR A 104 -13.54 12.62 3.36
N GLU A 105 -14.64 12.86 2.62
CA GLU A 105 -15.83 13.53 3.12
C GLU A 105 -16.47 12.79 4.31
N GLU A 106 -16.52 11.47 4.26
CA GLU A 106 -17.04 10.61 5.31
C GLU A 106 -16.24 10.73 6.61
N TYR A 107 -14.89 10.65 6.52
CA TYR A 107 -14.04 10.78 7.69
C TYR A 107 -13.93 12.23 8.17
N ALA A 108 -13.83 13.20 7.27
CA ALA A 108 -13.79 14.62 7.62
C ALA A 108 -15.06 15.10 8.37
N ALA A 109 -16.22 14.51 8.07
CA ALA A 109 -17.47 14.80 8.77
C ALA A 109 -17.44 14.41 10.26
N GLN A 110 -16.52 13.54 10.68
CA GLN A 110 -16.32 13.14 12.08
C GLN A 110 -15.49 14.17 12.87
N GLY A 111 -14.87 15.15 12.17
CA GLY A 111 -14.09 16.21 12.80
C GLY A 111 -12.85 15.69 13.53
N GLU A 112 -12.62 16.15 14.75
CA GLU A 112 -11.45 15.76 15.55
C GLU A 112 -11.47 14.28 15.96
N ASP A 113 -12.66 13.68 16.04
CA ASP A 113 -12.86 12.27 16.39
C ASP A 113 -12.56 11.30 15.21
N ALA A 114 -12.24 11.82 14.02
CA ALA A 114 -11.92 10.99 12.86
C ALA A 114 -10.71 10.07 13.15
N GLU A 115 -10.95 8.76 13.02
CA GLU A 115 -9.90 7.74 13.24
C GLU A 115 -8.99 7.56 12.02
N VAL A 116 -9.38 8.10 10.85
CA VAL A 116 -8.66 7.94 9.58
C VAL A 116 -8.42 9.30 8.95
N ALA A 117 -7.20 9.50 8.47
CA ALA A 117 -6.81 10.63 7.63
C ALA A 117 -6.60 10.16 6.18
N ILE A 118 -7.16 10.88 5.23
CA ILE A 118 -7.01 10.62 3.80
C ILE A 118 -6.10 11.70 3.21
N LEU A 119 -4.95 11.31 2.67
CA LEU A 119 -3.94 12.21 2.12
C LEU A 119 -3.50 11.74 0.73
N GLY A 120 -3.43 12.67 -0.20
CA GLY A 120 -2.72 12.49 -1.46
C GLY A 120 -1.27 12.97 -1.36
N VAL A 121 -0.40 12.48 -2.22
CA VAL A 121 0.96 13.00 -2.43
C VAL A 121 1.19 13.16 -3.92
N ALA A 122 1.57 14.35 -4.34
CA ALA A 122 1.93 14.65 -5.72
C ALA A 122 3.31 15.32 -5.76
N GLY A 123 4.02 15.14 -6.90
CA GLY A 123 5.38 15.65 -7.07
C GLY A 123 5.45 16.78 -8.11
N PRO A 124 5.25 18.04 -7.70
CA PRO A 124 5.30 19.17 -8.64
C PRO A 124 6.60 19.20 -9.46
N GLY A 125 6.48 19.29 -10.78
CA GLY A 125 7.62 19.35 -11.69
C GLY A 125 8.38 18.04 -11.90
N MET A 126 7.92 16.92 -11.33
CA MET A 126 8.59 15.62 -11.44
C MET A 126 7.86 14.67 -12.38
N GLY A 127 8.62 13.85 -13.13
CA GLY A 127 8.06 12.72 -13.91
C GLY A 127 7.00 13.12 -14.94
N GLY A 128 7.01 14.36 -15.42
CA GLY A 128 6.01 14.89 -16.35
C GLY A 128 4.81 15.55 -15.66
N GLU A 129 4.83 15.67 -14.33
CA GLU A 129 3.83 16.43 -13.58
C GLU A 129 4.02 17.94 -13.80
N GLY A 130 2.93 18.70 -13.71
CA GLY A 130 2.93 20.15 -13.76
C GLY A 130 3.47 20.81 -12.49
N SER A 131 3.31 22.12 -12.40
CA SER A 131 3.66 22.88 -11.20
C SER A 131 2.65 22.61 -10.07
N ALA A 132 2.94 23.09 -8.86
CA ALA A 132 1.99 23.01 -7.73
C ALA A 132 0.67 23.74 -8.06
N GLU A 133 0.73 24.84 -8.81
CA GLU A 133 -0.44 25.56 -9.30
C GLU A 133 -1.27 24.72 -10.28
N ASP A 134 -0.61 23.96 -11.17
CA ASP A 134 -1.31 23.07 -12.12
C ASP A 134 -2.02 21.92 -11.38
N ILE A 135 -1.38 21.35 -10.35
CA ILE A 135 -1.99 20.32 -9.48
C ILE A 135 -3.18 20.91 -8.72
N THR A 136 -3.03 22.12 -8.16
CA THR A 136 -4.11 22.82 -7.44
C THR A 136 -5.29 23.08 -8.36
N ALA A 137 -5.04 23.60 -9.57
CA ALA A 137 -6.08 23.83 -10.57
C ALA A 137 -6.81 22.53 -10.95
N PHE A 138 -6.08 21.43 -11.10
CA PHE A 138 -6.68 20.12 -11.37
C PHE A 138 -7.60 19.66 -10.23
N MET A 139 -7.21 19.84 -8.98
CA MET A 139 -8.04 19.50 -7.82
C MET A 139 -9.32 20.34 -7.78
N GLU A 140 -9.21 21.66 -8.01
CA GLU A 140 -10.35 22.58 -8.06
C GLU A 140 -11.31 22.25 -9.21
N GLU A 141 -10.82 22.03 -10.40
CA GLU A 141 -11.62 21.69 -11.59
C GLU A 141 -12.45 20.43 -11.40
N ASN A 142 -11.92 19.47 -10.64
CA ASN A 142 -12.60 18.20 -10.34
C ASN A 142 -13.35 18.20 -9.00
N SER A 143 -13.35 19.33 -8.27
CA SER A 143 -13.98 19.47 -6.96
C SER A 143 -13.45 18.51 -5.91
N TYR A 144 -12.15 18.17 -5.96
CA TYR A 144 -11.48 17.38 -4.95
C TYR A 144 -10.96 18.28 -3.84
N THR A 145 -11.27 17.94 -2.59
CA THR A 145 -10.98 18.75 -1.41
C THR A 145 -10.10 18.05 -0.37
N TYR A 146 -9.79 16.77 -0.57
CA TYR A 146 -8.85 16.08 0.31
C TYR A 146 -7.44 16.66 0.17
N PRO A 147 -6.67 16.76 1.28
CA PRO A 147 -5.32 17.32 1.23
C PRO A 147 -4.40 16.53 0.30
N VAL A 148 -3.69 17.25 -0.56
CA VAL A 148 -2.64 16.72 -1.43
C VAL A 148 -1.33 17.38 -1.04
N LEU A 149 -0.42 16.62 -0.47
CA LEU A 149 0.89 17.05 -0.04
C LEU A 149 1.78 17.25 -1.27
N MET A 150 2.39 18.44 -1.37
CA MET A 150 3.26 18.84 -2.49
C MET A 150 4.71 18.44 -2.17
N ASP A 151 5.14 17.27 -2.64
CA ASP A 151 6.51 16.80 -2.48
C ASP A 151 7.41 17.37 -3.59
N GLU A 152 7.79 18.65 -3.47
CA GLU A 152 8.62 19.34 -4.45
C GLU A 152 10.03 18.78 -4.53
N THR A 153 10.51 18.12 -3.49
CA THR A 153 11.87 17.56 -3.42
C THR A 153 11.95 16.11 -3.88
N GLY A 154 10.83 15.40 -3.90
CA GLY A 154 10.75 13.97 -4.20
C GLY A 154 11.25 13.06 -3.08
N GLU A 155 11.43 13.60 -1.88
CA GLU A 155 11.92 12.81 -0.74
C GLU A 155 10.92 11.74 -0.31
N MET A 156 9.62 12.05 -0.28
CA MET A 156 8.58 11.04 0.01
C MET A 156 8.54 9.97 -1.07
N PHE A 157 8.57 10.36 -2.36
CA PHE A 157 8.60 9.40 -3.47
C PHE A 157 9.80 8.46 -3.37
N SER A 158 10.96 9.01 -3.02
CA SER A 158 12.20 8.24 -2.85
C SER A 158 12.14 7.29 -1.65
N TYR A 159 11.68 7.78 -0.49
CA TYR A 159 11.58 6.99 0.74
C TYR A 159 10.63 5.79 0.58
N TYR A 160 9.44 6.04 0.01
CA TYR A 160 8.45 4.99 -0.22
C TYR A 160 8.75 4.14 -1.45
N GLY A 161 9.79 4.44 -2.22
CA GLY A 161 10.20 3.67 -3.39
C GLY A 161 9.14 3.67 -4.50
N ILE A 162 8.47 4.81 -4.71
CA ILE A 162 7.39 4.92 -5.67
C ILE A 162 7.92 4.75 -7.09
N SER A 163 7.51 3.68 -7.75
CA SER A 163 7.89 3.35 -9.13
C SER A 163 6.72 3.26 -10.10
N ALA A 164 5.50 3.27 -9.58
CA ALA A 164 4.26 3.19 -10.36
C ALA A 164 3.13 3.99 -9.69
N PHE A 165 2.16 4.43 -10.49
CA PHE A 165 0.98 5.15 -10.03
C PHE A 165 -0.32 4.42 -10.42
N PRO A 166 -1.33 4.50 -9.56
CA PRO A 166 -1.27 4.94 -8.16
C PRO A 166 -0.58 3.92 -7.26
N THR A 167 -0.05 4.36 -6.13
CA THR A 167 0.38 3.48 -5.04
C THR A 167 -0.12 4.06 -3.72
N THR A 168 -0.77 3.23 -2.92
CA THR A 168 -1.37 3.61 -1.65
C THR A 168 -0.67 2.90 -0.50
N PHE A 169 -0.19 3.66 0.46
CA PHE A 169 0.36 3.16 1.72
C PHE A 169 -0.67 3.34 2.84
N MET A 170 -0.74 2.35 3.71
CA MET A 170 -1.46 2.43 4.98
C MET A 170 -0.47 2.62 6.11
N ILE A 171 -0.70 3.64 6.94
CA ILE A 171 0.12 3.93 8.11
C ILE A 171 -0.78 3.72 9.33
N ASP A 172 -0.27 2.99 10.33
CA ASP A 172 -0.99 2.69 11.55
C ASP A 172 -1.00 3.88 12.53
N ARG A 173 -1.73 3.73 13.65
CA ARG A 173 -1.87 4.76 14.67
C ARG A 173 -0.55 5.13 15.36
N GLU A 174 0.41 4.21 15.38
CA GLU A 174 1.76 4.40 15.94
C GLU A 174 2.71 5.07 14.94
N GLY A 175 2.26 5.33 13.70
CA GLY A 175 3.05 5.94 12.64
C GLY A 175 4.00 4.96 11.96
N ASN A 176 3.67 3.67 11.91
CA ASN A 176 4.42 2.68 11.15
C ASN A 176 3.70 2.36 9.83
N VAL A 177 4.46 1.96 8.82
CA VAL A 177 3.92 1.45 7.58
C VAL A 177 3.29 0.08 7.83
N PHE A 178 1.97 0.01 7.80
CA PHE A 178 1.21 -1.24 7.93
C PHE A 178 1.32 -2.09 6.66
N GLY A 179 1.20 -1.46 5.50
CA GLY A 179 1.34 -2.10 4.21
C GLY A 179 1.07 -1.16 3.05
N TYR A 180 1.08 -1.70 1.83
CA TYR A 180 0.81 -0.91 0.63
C TYR A 180 0.12 -1.73 -0.46
N VAL A 181 -0.55 -1.03 -1.38
CA VAL A 181 -1.12 -1.59 -2.61
C VAL A 181 -0.68 -0.73 -3.79
N SER A 182 -0.17 -1.36 -4.85
CA SER A 182 0.16 -0.70 -6.11
C SER A 182 -0.93 -0.99 -7.14
N GLY A 183 -1.35 0.05 -7.85
CA GLY A 183 -2.44 0.00 -8.83
C GLY A 183 -3.74 0.61 -8.32
N GLN A 184 -4.67 0.83 -9.25
CA GLN A 184 -5.97 1.44 -8.99
C GLN A 184 -6.79 0.63 -7.98
N LEU A 185 -7.40 1.31 -7.02
CA LEU A 185 -8.28 0.75 -6.01
C LEU A 185 -9.75 1.06 -6.32
N THR A 186 -10.64 0.14 -5.94
CA THR A 186 -12.07 0.40 -5.84
C THR A 186 -12.42 0.86 -4.42
N GLU A 187 -13.58 1.50 -4.25
CA GLU A 187 -14.06 1.91 -2.92
C GLU A 187 -14.07 0.75 -1.92
N ASP A 188 -14.55 -0.43 -2.33
CA ASP A 188 -14.60 -1.61 -1.45
C ASP A 188 -13.20 -2.06 -0.99
N ILE A 189 -12.20 -2.00 -1.88
CA ILE A 189 -10.81 -2.33 -1.54
C ILE A 189 -10.24 -1.28 -0.60
N MET A 190 -10.46 0.03 -0.87
CA MET A 190 -10.01 1.12 0.01
C MET A 190 -10.57 0.92 1.43
N ARG A 191 -11.87 0.68 1.57
CA ARG A 191 -12.52 0.40 2.86
C ARG A 191 -11.92 -0.82 3.54
N SER A 192 -11.72 -1.91 2.80
CA SER A 192 -11.15 -3.14 3.34
C SER A 192 -9.74 -2.95 3.92
N ILE A 193 -8.86 -2.21 3.22
CA ILE A 193 -7.49 -1.96 3.72
C ILE A 193 -7.48 -0.99 4.89
N ILE A 194 -8.38 -0.02 4.94
CA ILE A 194 -8.58 0.87 6.09
C ILE A 194 -9.02 0.04 7.30
N ASP A 195 -10.03 -0.82 7.16
CA ASP A 195 -10.55 -1.65 8.23
C ASP A 195 -9.48 -2.63 8.77
N GLN A 196 -8.67 -3.22 7.88
CA GLN A 196 -7.54 -4.07 8.27
C GLN A 196 -6.52 -3.29 9.12
N THR A 197 -6.20 -2.06 8.73
CA THR A 197 -5.24 -1.23 9.47
C THR A 197 -5.81 -0.77 10.81
N LEU A 198 -7.10 -0.42 10.87
CA LEU A 198 -7.79 -0.08 12.11
C LEU A 198 -7.85 -1.24 13.10
N ALA A 199 -7.98 -2.47 12.59
CA ALA A 199 -8.07 -3.68 13.41
C ALA A 199 -6.71 -4.19 13.91
N ALA A 200 -5.60 -3.73 13.34
CA ALA A 200 -4.26 -4.17 13.69
C ALA A 200 -3.72 -3.53 14.98
N ASN A 201 -4.38 -2.53 15.52
CA ASN A 201 -3.97 -1.73 16.68
C ASN A 201 -4.94 -1.86 17.86
#